data_46b570a702848453a5a0c6d74bf9eace
#
_entry.id   46b570a702848453a5a0c6d74bf9eace
#
_cell.length_a   1.000
_cell.length_b   1.000
_cell.length_c   1.000
_cell.angle_alpha   90.00
_cell.angle_beta   90.00
_cell.angle_gamma   90.00
#
_symmetry.space_group_name_H-M   'P 1'
#
loop_
_entity.id
_entity.type
_entity.pdbx_description
1 polymer ?
#
loop_
_entity_poly.entity_id
_entity_poly.type
_entity_poly.pdbx_seq_one_letter_code
_entity_poly.pdbx_strand_id
1 'polypeptide(L)'
;MKKILIAAILVAGALWIGWAARGAAGKPSDALMRADEAFAKSTAEKGLEGWLSWFAPEARIFPAGENVIEGLPAIKAHYAKTGFDPKPLAWKPVHADLAASEDLGYTYGYATWPDKDDKGNKVMRGSKYLTIWKKQADGSWKVAADLGNSAPLSRP
;
A
#
# COMPACT_ATOMS: atom_id res chain seq x y z
N MET A 1 -78.62 6.10 30.93
CA MET A 1 -77.70 5.06 30.50
C MET A 1 -76.84 5.62 29.38
N LYS A 2 -75.63 6.07 29.66
CA LYS A 2 -74.73 6.68 28.71
C LYS A 2 -73.72 5.59 28.23
N LYS A 3 -73.74 5.26 26.94
CA LYS A 3 -72.80 4.33 26.31
C LYS A 3 -71.53 5.08 25.98
N ILE A 4 -70.41 4.71 26.61
CA ILE A 4 -69.09 5.23 26.29
C ILE A 4 -68.49 4.35 25.16
N LEU A 5 -68.27 4.95 23.99
CA LEU A 5 -67.50 4.33 22.90
C LEU A 5 -66.00 4.57 23.15
N ILE A 6 -65.25 3.51 23.34
CA ILE A 6 -63.79 3.53 23.36
C ILE A 6 -63.30 3.35 21.95
N ALA A 7 -62.75 4.39 21.37
CA ALA A 7 -62.06 4.32 20.09
C ALA A 7 -60.63 3.81 20.30
N ALA A 8 -60.35 2.61 19.78
CA ALA A 8 -58.96 2.07 19.74
C ALA A 8 -58.20 2.71 18.58
N ILE A 9 -57.21 3.50 18.93
CA ILE A 9 -56.25 4.06 17.94
C ILE A 9 -55.17 3.00 17.70
N LEU A 10 -55.19 2.35 16.54
CA LEU A 10 -54.12 1.50 16.03
C LEU A 10 -53.01 2.41 15.49
N VAL A 11 -51.94 2.55 16.25
CA VAL A 11 -50.71 3.17 15.73
C VAL A 11 -49.93 2.11 14.92
N ALA A 12 -50.07 2.16 13.63
CA ALA A 12 -49.21 1.39 12.72
C ALA A 12 -47.83 2.03 12.63
N GLY A 13 -46.91 1.54 13.48
CA GLY A 13 -45.51 1.90 13.41
C GLY A 13 -44.88 1.32 12.13
N ALA A 14 -44.71 2.15 11.11
CA ALA A 14 -43.92 1.78 9.94
C ALA A 14 -42.44 1.72 10.33
N LEU A 15 -41.92 0.51 10.52
CA LEU A 15 -40.48 0.25 10.59
C LEU A 15 -39.86 0.52 9.21
N TRP A 16 -39.36 1.73 9.02
CA TRP A 16 -38.46 2.03 7.92
C TRP A 16 -37.13 1.34 8.20
N ILE A 17 -36.97 0.13 7.67
CA ILE A 17 -35.64 -0.49 7.54
C ILE A 17 -34.95 0.28 6.44
N GLY A 18 -34.18 1.29 6.82
CA GLY A 18 -33.28 1.98 5.92
C GLY A 18 -32.24 1.00 5.40
N TRP A 19 -32.46 0.43 4.25
CA TRP A 19 -31.46 -0.24 3.47
C TRP A 19 -30.51 0.85 2.96
N ALA A 20 -29.51 1.21 3.78
CA ALA A 20 -28.39 1.98 3.28
C ALA A 20 -27.80 1.18 2.12
N ALA A 21 -27.94 1.72 0.91
CA ALA A 21 -27.25 1.22 -0.25
C ALA A 21 -25.74 1.26 0.07
N ARG A 22 -25.18 0.12 0.49
CA ARG A 22 -23.75 -0.10 0.44
C ARG A 22 -23.41 -0.08 -1.05
N GLY A 23 -23.06 1.11 -1.55
CA GLY A 23 -22.32 1.23 -2.80
C GLY A 23 -21.20 0.21 -2.75
N ALA A 24 -20.94 -0.49 -3.84
CA ALA A 24 -19.96 -1.55 -3.92
C ALA A 24 -18.63 -1.06 -3.32
N ALA A 25 -18.46 -1.30 -2.02
CA ALA A 25 -17.19 -1.04 -1.37
C ALA A 25 -16.19 -1.98 -2.05
N GLY A 26 -15.19 -1.41 -2.74
CA GLY A 26 -14.12 -2.19 -3.33
C GLY A 26 -13.52 -3.13 -2.30
N LYS A 27 -12.85 -4.18 -2.75
CA LYS A 27 -12.24 -5.13 -1.82
C LYS A 27 -11.34 -4.37 -0.83
N PRO A 28 -11.29 -4.74 0.45
CA PRO A 28 -10.41 -4.09 1.43
C PRO A 28 -8.95 -3.99 0.97
N SER A 29 -8.47 -5.01 0.23
CA SER A 29 -7.13 -5.03 -0.39
C SER A 29 -6.92 -3.96 -1.47
N ASP A 30 -8.00 -3.40 -2.07
CA ASP A 30 -7.86 -2.31 -3.05
C ASP A 30 -7.26 -1.05 -2.43
N ALA A 31 -7.38 -0.88 -1.11
CA ALA A 31 -6.73 0.22 -0.40
C ALA A 31 -5.20 0.10 -0.45
N LEU A 32 -4.66 -1.12 -0.37
CA LEU A 32 -3.22 -1.38 -0.49
C LEU A 32 -2.73 -1.17 -1.92
N MET A 33 -3.49 -1.60 -2.93
CA MET A 33 -3.16 -1.33 -4.33
C MET A 33 -3.03 0.18 -4.59
N ARG A 34 -4.00 0.97 -4.10
CA ARG A 34 -3.95 2.43 -4.22
C ARG A 34 -2.79 3.06 -3.42
N ALA A 35 -2.48 2.54 -2.24
CA ALA A 35 -1.35 3.01 -1.44
C ALA A 35 -0.02 2.79 -2.18
N ASP A 36 0.17 1.62 -2.77
CA ASP A 36 1.37 1.27 -3.54
C ASP A 36 1.49 2.12 -4.82
N GLU A 37 0.40 2.33 -5.56
CA GLU A 37 0.38 3.23 -6.72
C GLU A 37 0.68 4.69 -6.32
N ALA A 38 0.17 5.16 -5.18
CA ALA A 38 0.46 6.48 -4.66
C ALA A 38 1.92 6.61 -4.18
N PHE A 39 2.49 5.55 -3.64
CA PHE A 39 3.90 5.43 -3.29
C PHE A 39 4.77 5.56 -4.55
N ALA A 40 4.46 4.83 -5.61
CA ALA A 40 5.15 4.93 -6.90
C ALA A 40 5.11 6.36 -7.45
N LYS A 41 3.93 6.98 -7.46
CA LYS A 41 3.75 8.35 -7.90
C LYS A 41 4.56 9.35 -7.09
N SER A 42 4.47 9.28 -5.76
CA SER A 42 5.22 10.16 -4.85
C SER A 42 6.73 10.05 -5.07
N THR A 43 7.22 8.82 -5.29
CA THR A 43 8.64 8.56 -5.57
C THR A 43 9.09 9.16 -6.90
N ALA A 44 8.32 8.97 -7.97
CA ALA A 44 8.63 9.55 -9.27
C ALA A 44 8.66 11.10 -9.24
N GLU A 45 7.78 11.71 -8.45
CA GLU A 45 7.69 13.17 -8.32
C GLU A 45 8.80 13.75 -7.43
N LYS A 46 9.07 13.13 -6.26
CA LYS A 46 9.88 13.69 -5.18
C LYS A 46 11.18 12.92 -4.91
N GLY A 47 11.44 11.84 -5.66
CA GLY A 47 12.65 11.02 -5.47
C GLY A 47 12.73 10.38 -4.08
N LEU A 48 13.90 10.46 -3.46
CA LEU A 48 14.15 9.82 -2.15
C LEU A 48 13.25 10.37 -1.03
N GLU A 49 12.87 11.65 -1.06
CA GLU A 49 11.93 12.21 -0.10
C GLU A 49 10.55 11.54 -0.23
N GLY A 50 10.05 11.44 -1.47
CA GLY A 50 8.79 10.74 -1.76
C GLY A 50 8.82 9.29 -1.34
N TRP A 51 9.93 8.58 -1.62
CA TRP A 51 10.17 7.21 -1.19
C TRP A 51 10.11 7.07 0.33
N LEU A 52 10.92 7.80 1.07
CA LEU A 52 11.02 7.72 2.53
C LEU A 52 9.74 8.15 3.26
N SER A 53 8.92 9.01 2.66
CA SER A 53 7.68 9.48 3.27
C SER A 53 6.63 8.37 3.50
N TRP A 54 6.79 7.24 2.81
CA TRP A 54 5.88 6.09 2.94
C TRP A 54 6.31 5.08 3.99
N PHE A 55 7.55 5.14 4.49
CA PHE A 55 8.04 4.18 5.48
C PHE A 55 7.54 4.51 6.88
N ALA A 56 7.14 3.46 7.62
CA ALA A 56 6.85 3.57 9.04
C ALA A 56 8.15 3.87 9.82
N PRO A 57 8.07 4.49 11.00
CA PRO A 57 9.26 4.74 11.83
C PRO A 57 10.09 3.48 12.13
N GLU A 58 9.41 2.34 12.32
CA GLU A 58 9.99 1.03 12.61
C GLU A 58 10.21 0.14 11.38
N ALA A 59 10.09 0.68 10.17
CA ALA A 59 10.19 -0.08 8.92
C ALA A 59 11.51 -0.84 8.78
N ARG A 60 11.50 -1.86 7.96
CA ARG A 60 12.66 -2.70 7.62
C ARG A 60 12.85 -2.76 6.12
N ILE A 61 14.11 -2.77 5.70
CA ILE A 61 14.49 -3.09 4.33
C ILE A 61 15.47 -4.26 4.32
N PHE A 62 15.50 -4.99 3.20
CA PHE A 62 16.27 -6.21 3.02
C PHE A 62 17.19 -6.08 1.80
N PRO A 63 18.29 -5.28 1.87
CA PRO A 63 19.20 -5.11 0.75
C PRO A 63 19.90 -6.42 0.42
N ALA A 64 20.10 -6.68 -0.87
CA ALA A 64 20.79 -7.90 -1.31
C ALA A 64 22.25 -7.93 -0.83
N GLY A 65 22.63 -9.03 -0.18
CA GLY A 65 24.01 -9.22 0.32
C GLY A 65 24.36 -8.45 1.60
N GLU A 66 23.38 -7.79 2.23
CA GLU A 66 23.56 -7.06 3.49
C GLU A 66 22.63 -7.59 4.59
N ASN A 67 22.90 -7.19 5.83
CA ASN A 67 21.99 -7.44 6.93
C ASN A 67 20.71 -6.60 6.77
N VAL A 68 19.63 -7.03 7.45
CA VAL A 68 18.39 -6.26 7.55
C VAL A 68 18.70 -4.90 8.18
N ILE A 69 18.12 -3.84 7.60
CA ILE A 69 18.24 -2.48 8.12
C ILE A 69 16.90 -2.11 8.75
N GLU A 70 16.93 -1.75 10.02
CA GLU A 70 15.74 -1.50 10.83
C GLU A 70 15.64 -0.05 11.25
N GLY A 71 14.44 0.51 11.09
CA GLY A 71 14.09 1.86 11.46
C GLY A 71 14.40 2.91 10.40
N LEU A 72 13.49 3.86 10.26
CA LEU A 72 13.58 4.91 9.24
C LEU A 72 14.89 5.72 9.27
N PRO A 73 15.49 6.07 10.44
CA PRO A 73 16.77 6.76 10.48
C PRO A 73 17.91 5.95 9.85
N ALA A 74 17.98 4.63 10.13
CA ALA A 74 18.99 3.76 9.57
C ALA A 74 18.78 3.55 8.06
N ILE A 75 17.54 3.39 7.63
CA ILE A 75 17.16 3.29 6.20
C ILE A 75 17.59 4.56 5.45
N LYS A 76 17.32 5.73 6.02
CA LYS A 76 17.73 7.02 5.43
C LYS A 76 19.25 7.13 5.31
N ALA A 77 19.98 6.73 6.36
CA ALA A 77 21.45 6.74 6.35
C ALA A 77 22.02 5.77 5.30
N HIS A 78 21.43 4.57 5.16
CA HIS A 78 21.81 3.59 4.15
C HIS A 78 21.65 4.15 2.75
N TYR A 79 20.51 4.71 2.40
CA TYR A 79 20.26 5.27 1.07
C TYR A 79 21.15 6.50 0.78
N ALA A 80 21.43 7.33 1.79
CA ALA A 80 22.37 8.42 1.64
C ALA A 80 23.82 7.92 1.36
N LYS A 81 24.23 6.84 2.03
CA LYS A 81 25.55 6.22 1.83
C LYS A 81 25.71 5.55 0.48
N THR A 82 24.66 4.86 0.00
CA THR A 82 24.69 4.12 -1.28
C THR A 82 24.45 5.03 -2.48
N GLY A 83 24.01 6.27 -2.28
CA GLY A 83 23.61 7.16 -3.37
C GLY A 83 22.37 6.69 -4.12
N PHE A 84 21.51 5.92 -3.45
CA PHE A 84 20.28 5.40 -4.07
C PHE A 84 19.36 6.54 -4.51
N ASP A 85 19.09 6.59 -5.81
CA ASP A 85 18.07 7.46 -6.40
C ASP A 85 16.90 6.62 -6.89
N PRO A 86 15.75 6.63 -6.21
CA PRO A 86 14.59 5.87 -6.62
C PRO A 86 13.79 6.54 -7.74
N LYS A 87 14.12 7.77 -8.14
CA LYS A 87 13.32 8.53 -9.10
C LYS A 87 13.13 7.84 -10.46
N PRO A 88 14.14 7.15 -11.04
CA PRO A 88 13.97 6.42 -12.28
C PRO A 88 13.31 5.05 -12.11
N LEU A 89 13.04 4.62 -10.88
CA LEU A 89 12.38 3.35 -10.60
C LEU A 89 10.89 3.46 -10.92
N ALA A 90 10.41 2.65 -11.85
CA ALA A 90 9.00 2.55 -12.19
C ALA A 90 8.46 1.19 -11.77
N TRP A 91 7.37 1.17 -11.00
CA TRP A 91 6.73 -0.08 -10.60
C TRP A 91 5.22 0.01 -10.59
N LYS A 92 4.60 -1.17 -10.58
CA LYS A 92 3.16 -1.32 -10.47
C LYS A 92 2.83 -2.57 -9.65
N PRO A 93 1.94 -2.47 -8.66
CA PRO A 93 1.43 -3.64 -7.97
C PRO A 93 0.56 -4.48 -8.90
N VAL A 94 0.63 -5.79 -8.74
CA VAL A 94 -0.20 -6.75 -9.47
C VAL A 94 -1.14 -7.53 -8.57
N HIS A 95 -0.87 -7.50 -7.26
CA HIS A 95 -1.68 -8.19 -6.26
C HIS A 95 -1.55 -7.51 -4.90
N ALA A 96 -2.62 -7.55 -4.14
CA ALA A 96 -2.67 -7.17 -2.74
C ALA A 96 -3.50 -8.18 -1.95
N ASP A 97 -3.08 -8.44 -0.73
CA ASP A 97 -3.86 -9.21 0.24
C ASP A 97 -3.80 -8.55 1.61
N LEU A 98 -4.82 -8.77 2.42
CA LEU A 98 -5.02 -8.08 3.67
C LEU A 98 -5.40 -9.09 4.76
N ALA A 99 -4.78 -8.99 5.92
CA ALA A 99 -5.16 -9.78 7.09
C ALA A 99 -6.60 -9.49 7.52
N ALA A 100 -7.25 -10.46 8.15
CA ALA A 100 -8.64 -10.32 8.62
C ALA A 100 -8.83 -9.18 9.65
N SER A 101 -7.75 -8.77 10.33
CA SER A 101 -7.71 -7.60 11.22
C SER A 101 -7.74 -6.25 10.50
N GLU A 102 -7.54 -6.25 9.18
CA GLU A 102 -7.50 -5.08 8.29
C GLU A 102 -6.48 -3.99 8.70
N ASP A 103 -5.44 -4.36 9.43
CA ASP A 103 -4.36 -3.47 9.88
C ASP A 103 -2.98 -3.83 9.33
N LEU A 104 -2.86 -5.02 8.72
CA LEU A 104 -1.65 -5.53 8.09
C LEU A 104 -1.98 -6.21 6.76
N GLY A 105 -1.15 -5.99 5.76
CA GLY A 105 -1.29 -6.63 4.46
C GLY A 105 -0.04 -6.49 3.62
N TYR A 106 -0.08 -6.97 2.40
CA TYR A 106 1.04 -6.85 1.47
C TYR A 106 0.58 -6.56 0.05
N THR A 107 1.49 -5.97 -0.70
CA THR A 107 1.43 -5.91 -2.16
C THR A 107 2.65 -6.58 -2.74
N TYR A 108 2.53 -7.13 -3.94
CA TYR A 108 3.69 -7.47 -4.75
C TYR A 108 3.48 -7.03 -6.19
N GLY A 109 4.59 -6.84 -6.88
CA GLY A 109 4.57 -6.43 -8.27
C GLY A 109 5.93 -6.51 -8.93
N TYR A 110 6.05 -5.78 -10.01
CA TYR A 110 7.28 -5.72 -10.79
C TYR A 110 7.73 -4.27 -10.91
N ALA A 111 9.04 -4.09 -10.87
CA ALA A 111 9.67 -2.80 -11.06
C ALA A 111 10.70 -2.88 -12.19
N THR A 112 10.92 -1.74 -12.82
CA THR A 112 11.94 -1.57 -13.87
C THR A 112 12.67 -0.25 -13.70
N TRP A 113 13.94 -0.22 -14.08
CA TRP A 113 14.74 1.00 -14.09
C TRP A 113 15.79 0.96 -15.19
N PRO A 114 16.20 2.13 -15.73
CA PRO A 114 17.32 2.23 -16.63
C PRO A 114 18.64 2.00 -15.89
N ASP A 115 19.55 1.26 -16.51
CA ASP A 115 20.87 0.94 -15.97
C ASP A 115 21.90 0.88 -17.11
N LYS A 116 23.14 0.53 -16.80
CA LYS A 116 24.19 0.24 -17.76
C LYS A 116 24.70 -1.20 -17.57
N ASP A 117 25.01 -1.85 -18.66
CA ASP A 117 25.72 -3.14 -18.64
C ASP A 117 27.22 -2.92 -18.36
N ASP A 118 27.97 -4.02 -18.24
CA ASP A 118 29.41 -4.02 -17.98
C ASP A 118 30.24 -3.35 -19.11
N LYS A 119 29.63 -3.13 -20.28
CA LYS A 119 30.21 -2.43 -21.42
C LYS A 119 29.79 -0.97 -21.52
N GLY A 120 28.99 -0.49 -20.55
CA GLY A 120 28.47 0.89 -20.49
C GLY A 120 27.25 1.15 -21.38
N ASN A 121 26.67 0.13 -22.03
CA ASN A 121 25.47 0.30 -22.85
C ASN A 121 24.24 0.49 -21.94
N LYS A 122 23.31 1.33 -22.41
CA LYS A 122 22.02 1.52 -21.72
C LYS A 122 21.19 0.24 -21.80
N VAL A 123 20.76 -0.25 -20.65
CA VAL A 123 19.88 -1.42 -20.53
C VAL A 123 18.73 -1.11 -19.58
N MET A 124 17.66 -1.88 -19.67
CA MET A 124 16.62 -1.88 -18.62
C MET A 124 16.87 -3.05 -17.70
N ARG A 125 16.74 -2.81 -16.40
CA ARG A 125 16.71 -3.85 -15.37
C ARG A 125 15.30 -4.08 -14.89
N GLY A 126 15.04 -5.28 -14.37
CA GLY A 126 13.77 -5.66 -13.80
C GLY A 126 13.92 -6.30 -12.43
N SER A 127 12.94 -6.11 -11.59
CA SER A 127 12.78 -6.82 -10.32
C SER A 127 11.32 -7.19 -10.08
N LYS A 128 11.12 -8.13 -9.17
CA LYS A 128 9.89 -8.35 -8.44
C LYS A 128 10.08 -7.85 -7.03
N TYR A 129 9.02 -7.33 -6.42
CA TYR A 129 9.07 -6.78 -5.08
C TYR A 129 7.91 -7.29 -4.23
N LEU A 130 8.08 -7.23 -2.92
CA LEU A 130 7.07 -7.43 -1.90
C LEU A 130 7.17 -6.27 -0.91
N THR A 131 6.07 -5.55 -0.74
CA THR A 131 5.95 -4.51 0.28
C THR A 131 4.89 -4.93 1.30
N ILE A 132 5.28 -4.97 2.57
CA ILE A 132 4.38 -5.20 3.69
C ILE A 132 3.91 -3.86 4.22
N TRP A 133 2.61 -3.70 4.33
CA TRP A 133 1.93 -2.49 4.76
C TRP A 133 1.34 -2.65 6.14
N LYS A 134 1.48 -1.61 6.97
CA LYS A 134 0.85 -1.52 8.30
C LYS A 134 0.00 -0.26 8.38
N LYS A 135 -1.24 -0.43 8.82
CA LYS A 135 -2.15 0.68 9.03
C LYS A 135 -1.75 1.43 10.30
N GLN A 136 -1.68 2.74 10.20
CA GLN A 136 -1.35 3.61 11.32
C GLN A 136 -2.62 4.02 12.09
N ALA A 137 -2.44 4.60 13.28
CA ALA A 137 -3.55 5.04 14.11
C ALA A 137 -4.45 6.10 13.44
N ASP A 138 -3.89 6.89 12.52
CA ASP A 138 -4.61 7.88 11.71
C ASP A 138 -5.32 7.26 10.48
N GLY A 139 -5.24 5.94 10.31
CA GLY A 139 -5.82 5.20 9.19
C GLY A 139 -4.96 5.18 7.92
N SER A 140 -3.83 5.87 7.87
CA SER A 140 -2.90 5.83 6.73
C SER A 140 -2.15 4.50 6.67
N TRP A 141 -1.76 4.10 5.45
CA TRP A 141 -0.91 2.94 5.24
C TRP A 141 0.55 3.35 5.14
N LYS A 142 1.43 2.64 5.85
CA LYS A 142 2.88 2.84 5.79
C LYS A 142 3.59 1.52 5.51
N VAL A 143 4.71 1.61 4.81
CA VAL A 143 5.60 0.49 4.55
C VAL A 143 6.21 0.03 5.87
N ALA A 144 5.93 -1.21 6.27
CA ALA A 144 6.51 -1.86 7.45
C ALA A 144 7.75 -2.69 7.07
N ALA A 145 7.73 -3.29 5.88
CA ALA A 145 8.89 -3.98 5.32
C ALA A 145 8.88 -3.89 3.80
N ASP A 146 10.06 -3.77 3.19
CA ASP A 146 10.21 -3.71 1.75
C ASP A 146 11.40 -4.52 1.28
N LEU A 147 11.19 -5.33 0.24
CA LEU A 147 12.24 -6.14 -0.38
C LEU A 147 11.99 -6.34 -1.87
N GLY A 148 13.08 -6.42 -2.61
CA GLY A 148 13.06 -6.70 -4.04
C GLY A 148 14.17 -7.66 -4.46
N ASN A 149 13.91 -8.41 -5.54
CA ASN A 149 14.87 -9.32 -6.14
C ASN A 149 14.87 -9.15 -7.66
N SER A 150 16.03 -9.29 -8.28
CA SER A 150 16.13 -9.28 -9.74
C SER A 150 15.13 -10.23 -10.39
N ALA A 151 14.55 -9.81 -11.49
CA ALA A 151 13.63 -10.60 -12.30
C ALA A 151 13.81 -10.29 -13.78
N PRO A 152 13.49 -11.24 -14.69
CA PRO A 152 13.43 -10.95 -16.11
C PRO A 152 12.45 -9.81 -16.42
N LEU A 153 12.74 -9.06 -17.50
CA LEU A 153 11.82 -8.01 -17.99
C LEU A 153 10.55 -8.60 -18.61
N SER A 154 10.66 -9.79 -19.21
CA SER A 154 9.52 -10.54 -19.73
C SER A 154 8.74 -11.15 -18.56
N ARG A 155 7.48 -10.77 -18.42
CA ARG A 155 6.57 -11.45 -17.48
C ARG A 155 6.18 -12.81 -18.04
N PRO A 156 5.99 -13.84 -17.21
CA PRO A 156 5.40 -15.11 -17.66
C PRO A 156 3.97 -14.89 -18.16
#